data_a3e859f1c6fbb021030708e7b2a71c5c
#
_entry.id   a3e859f1c6fbb021030708e7b2a71c5c
#
_cell.length_a   1.000
_cell.length_b   1.000
_cell.length_c   1.000
_cell.angle_alpha   90.00
_cell.angle_beta   90.00
_cell.angle_gamma   90.00
#
_symmetry.space_group_name_H-M   'P 1'
#
loop_
_entity.id
_entity.type
_entity.pdbx_description
1 polymer ?
#
loop_
_entity_poly.entity_id
_entity_poly.type
_entity_poly.pdbx_seq_one_letter_code
_entity_poly.pdbx_strand_id
1 'polypeptide(L)'
;RDGVFRIGDFFESITGYRTAPAQTSPHEWLMLDEATLAAATNGEVFADPTGQFSKTRQGFKDMPDDVRLALISKRLGMIAQAGQYNLPRSLKRGDGAAAWLSIHEFVNAASSLVFLINVPMVAGYLPYYKWQFAALRKLSKSMFALLPDVAEQLESVMRLSSAACYGGAGFGEGGKGSAPAIDQINGIVEHIAAEIVKELQREHLTTSTETFLEWQRPYIEDHIASNDPVLKSL
;
A
#
# COMPACT_ATOMS: atom_id res chain seq x y z
N ARG A 1 -16.89 -14.85 -15.55
CA ARG A 1 -17.24 -14.89 -16.99
C ARG A 1 -16.34 -15.90 -17.67
N ASP A 2 -16.94 -17.00 -18.08
CA ASP A 2 -16.25 -18.04 -18.86
C ASP A 2 -16.51 -17.76 -20.33
N GLY A 3 -15.49 -17.80 -21.19
CA GLY A 3 -15.65 -17.55 -22.63
C GLY A 3 -14.36 -17.13 -23.34
N VAL A 4 -14.45 -16.98 -24.64
CA VAL A 4 -13.36 -16.49 -25.48
C VAL A 4 -13.49 -14.97 -25.64
N PHE A 5 -12.45 -14.26 -25.27
CA PHE A 5 -12.36 -12.81 -25.40
C PHE A 5 -11.26 -12.42 -26.38
N ARG A 6 -11.43 -11.29 -27.07
CA ARG A 6 -10.28 -10.62 -27.67
C ARG A 6 -9.41 -10.04 -26.56
N ILE A 7 -8.08 -10.03 -26.75
CA ILE A 7 -7.12 -9.59 -25.72
C ILE A 7 -7.49 -8.19 -25.19
N GLY A 8 -7.73 -7.22 -26.08
CA GLY A 8 -8.13 -5.87 -25.67
C GLY A 8 -9.43 -5.83 -24.88
N ASP A 9 -10.46 -6.60 -25.28
CA ASP A 9 -11.77 -6.64 -24.60
C ASP A 9 -11.64 -7.24 -23.19
N PHE A 10 -10.72 -8.22 -23.01
CA PHE A 10 -10.42 -8.79 -21.70
C PHE A 10 -9.87 -7.72 -20.75
N PHE A 11 -8.83 -6.99 -21.17
CA PHE A 11 -8.24 -5.95 -20.31
C PHE A 11 -9.21 -4.78 -20.09
N GLU A 12 -9.93 -4.35 -21.11
CA GLU A 12 -10.94 -3.28 -21.02
C GLU A 12 -12.05 -3.62 -20.01
N SER A 13 -12.48 -4.88 -19.95
CA SER A 13 -13.50 -5.33 -18.98
C SER A 13 -13.06 -5.25 -17.53
N ILE A 14 -11.75 -5.19 -17.26
CA ILE A 14 -11.16 -5.11 -15.92
C ILE A 14 -10.74 -3.68 -15.60
N THR A 15 -10.04 -3.03 -16.53
CA THR A 15 -9.34 -1.76 -16.31
C THR A 15 -10.05 -0.55 -16.91
N GLY A 16 -10.99 -0.75 -17.83
CA GLY A 16 -11.53 0.32 -18.68
C GLY A 16 -10.65 0.66 -19.88
N TYR A 17 -9.48 0.01 -20.01
CA TYR A 17 -8.51 0.26 -21.09
C TYR A 17 -8.17 -1.02 -21.84
N ARG A 18 -8.12 -0.95 -23.17
CA ARG A 18 -7.72 -2.10 -24.04
C ARG A 18 -6.22 -2.41 -23.96
N THR A 19 -5.42 -1.39 -23.70
CA THR A 19 -3.97 -1.42 -23.45
C THR A 19 -3.67 -0.45 -22.34
N ALA A 20 -2.53 -0.62 -21.65
CA ALA A 20 -2.12 0.30 -20.59
C ALA A 20 -2.09 1.76 -21.08
N PRO A 21 -2.38 2.73 -20.22
CA PRO A 21 -2.21 4.14 -20.52
C PRO A 21 -0.77 4.46 -20.97
N ALA A 22 -0.59 5.53 -21.73
CA ALA A 22 0.74 5.97 -22.12
C ALA A 22 1.58 6.35 -20.89
N GLN A 23 2.90 6.15 -20.99
CA GLN A 23 3.83 6.52 -19.90
C GLN A 23 3.81 8.03 -19.59
N THR A 24 3.36 8.84 -20.56
CA THR A 24 3.23 10.30 -20.44
C THR A 24 1.84 10.77 -19.96
N SER A 25 0.96 9.84 -19.58
CA SER A 25 -0.43 10.13 -19.16
C SER A 25 -0.64 9.81 -17.67
N PRO A 26 -0.04 10.56 -16.72
CA PRO A 26 -0.14 10.25 -15.30
C PRO A 26 -1.58 10.27 -14.78
N HIS A 27 -2.44 11.14 -15.31
CA HIS A 27 -3.85 11.20 -14.93
C HIS A 27 -4.57 9.87 -15.16
N GLU A 28 -4.35 9.22 -16.33
CA GLU A 28 -4.98 7.94 -16.65
C GLU A 28 -4.47 6.82 -15.75
N TRP A 29 -3.15 6.83 -15.43
CA TRP A 29 -2.56 5.88 -14.49
C TRP A 29 -3.13 6.03 -13.08
N LEU A 30 -3.34 7.26 -12.60
CA LEU A 30 -3.91 7.54 -11.29
C LEU A 30 -5.39 7.19 -11.17
N MET A 31 -6.11 7.00 -12.29
CA MET A 31 -7.48 6.47 -12.32
C MET A 31 -7.54 4.95 -12.14
N LEU A 32 -6.42 4.24 -12.28
CA LEU A 32 -6.31 2.80 -12.09
C LEU A 32 -5.86 2.51 -10.65
N ASP A 33 -6.76 1.97 -9.84
CA ASP A 33 -6.36 1.52 -8.50
C ASP A 33 -5.49 0.25 -8.53
N GLU A 34 -4.72 0.03 -7.46
CA GLU A 34 -3.79 -1.10 -7.37
C GLU A 34 -4.53 -2.45 -7.45
N ALA A 35 -5.74 -2.56 -6.90
CA ALA A 35 -6.51 -3.80 -6.93
C ALA A 35 -6.99 -4.14 -8.35
N THR A 36 -7.37 -3.13 -9.13
CA THR A 36 -7.70 -3.26 -10.56
C THR A 36 -6.49 -3.70 -11.37
N LEU A 37 -5.33 -3.04 -11.15
CA LEU A 37 -4.08 -3.43 -11.79
C LEU A 37 -3.63 -4.84 -11.38
N ALA A 38 -3.80 -5.21 -10.10
CA ALA A 38 -3.56 -6.58 -9.63
C ALA A 38 -4.46 -7.58 -10.35
N ALA A 39 -5.76 -7.30 -10.48
CA ALA A 39 -6.69 -8.19 -11.17
C ALA A 39 -6.33 -8.40 -12.66
N ALA A 40 -5.83 -7.36 -13.33
CA ALA A 40 -5.41 -7.42 -14.72
C ALA A 40 -4.07 -8.14 -14.94
N THR A 41 -3.16 -8.10 -13.93
CA THR A 41 -1.77 -8.54 -14.07
C THR A 41 -1.41 -9.80 -13.30
N ASN A 42 -2.24 -10.24 -12.35
CA ASN A 42 -2.05 -11.48 -11.60
C ASN A 42 -2.36 -12.74 -12.44
N GLY A 43 -2.00 -13.87 -11.89
CA GLY A 43 -2.24 -15.17 -12.51
C GLY A 43 -1.13 -15.62 -13.44
N GLU A 44 -1.25 -16.85 -13.89
CA GLU A 44 -0.29 -17.53 -14.76
C GLU A 44 -0.82 -17.59 -16.19
N VAL A 45 0.05 -17.36 -17.16
CA VAL A 45 -0.28 -17.49 -18.57
C VAL A 45 0.14 -18.89 -19.00
N PHE A 46 -0.84 -19.76 -19.27
CA PHE A 46 -0.57 -21.15 -19.67
C PHE A 46 -0.13 -21.28 -21.13
N ALA A 47 -0.62 -20.42 -22.01
CA ALA A 47 -0.23 -20.39 -23.42
C ALA A 47 -0.43 -18.99 -24.00
N ASP A 48 0.56 -18.49 -24.71
CA ASP A 48 0.54 -17.24 -25.47
C ASP A 48 1.47 -17.34 -26.69
N PRO A 49 1.09 -18.11 -27.72
CA PRO A 49 1.98 -18.40 -28.86
C PRO A 49 2.45 -17.16 -29.60
N THR A 50 1.67 -16.07 -29.55
CA THR A 50 2.02 -14.80 -30.23
C THR A 50 2.73 -13.81 -29.33
N GLY A 51 2.76 -14.05 -28.01
CA GLY A 51 3.29 -13.12 -27.01
C GLY A 51 2.43 -11.85 -26.82
N GLN A 52 1.30 -11.74 -27.53
CA GLN A 52 0.49 -10.51 -27.55
C GLN A 52 -0.23 -10.27 -26.22
N PHE A 53 -0.76 -11.32 -25.60
CA PHE A 53 -1.39 -11.21 -24.27
C PHE A 53 -0.36 -10.79 -23.22
N SER A 54 0.79 -11.46 -23.19
CA SER A 54 1.89 -11.16 -22.26
C SER A 54 2.42 -9.75 -22.44
N LYS A 55 2.55 -9.28 -23.68
CA LYS A 55 2.95 -7.89 -23.99
C LYS A 55 1.94 -6.87 -23.47
N THR A 56 0.66 -7.10 -23.69
CA THR A 56 -0.40 -6.19 -23.20
C THR A 56 -0.42 -6.17 -21.67
N ARG A 57 -0.35 -7.35 -21.03
CA ARG A 57 -0.27 -7.47 -19.57
C ARG A 57 0.96 -6.77 -19.00
N GLN A 58 2.11 -6.91 -19.66
CA GLN A 58 3.33 -6.22 -19.24
C GLN A 58 3.17 -4.71 -19.24
N GLY A 59 2.50 -4.15 -20.25
CA GLY A 59 2.19 -2.72 -20.26
C GLY A 59 1.50 -2.23 -18.99
N PHE A 60 0.53 -3.00 -18.44
CA PHE A 60 -0.12 -2.66 -17.16
C PHE A 60 0.77 -2.88 -15.95
N LYS A 61 1.83 -3.68 -16.03
CA LYS A 61 2.83 -3.82 -14.97
C LYS A 61 3.83 -2.68 -14.94
N ASP A 62 4.06 -2.04 -16.07
CA ASP A 62 5.07 -0.99 -16.27
C ASP A 62 4.52 0.38 -15.85
N MET A 63 4.04 0.52 -14.60
CA MET A 63 3.64 1.82 -14.05
C MET A 63 4.80 2.81 -14.17
N PRO A 64 4.53 4.05 -14.68
CA PRO A 64 5.57 5.08 -14.72
C PRO A 64 6.16 5.37 -13.35
N ASP A 65 7.48 5.56 -13.28
CA ASP A 65 8.15 5.78 -11.99
C ASP A 65 7.67 7.04 -11.27
N ASP A 66 7.40 8.11 -12.02
CA ASP A 66 6.82 9.34 -11.45
C ASP A 66 5.45 9.10 -10.79
N VAL A 67 4.60 8.23 -11.38
CA VAL A 67 3.31 7.84 -10.78
C VAL A 67 3.54 7.01 -9.52
N ARG A 68 4.48 6.07 -9.56
CA ARG A 68 4.87 5.25 -8.40
C ARG A 68 5.37 6.12 -7.25
N LEU A 69 6.25 7.08 -7.51
CA LEU A 69 6.77 8.03 -6.51
C LEU A 69 5.67 8.90 -5.92
N ALA A 70 4.75 9.41 -6.75
CA ALA A 70 3.60 10.17 -6.26
C ALA A 70 2.70 9.33 -5.35
N LEU A 71 2.46 8.06 -5.70
CA LEU A 71 1.72 7.13 -4.84
C LEU A 71 2.47 6.81 -3.55
N ILE A 72 3.80 6.65 -3.59
CA ILE A 72 4.63 6.49 -2.37
C ILE A 72 4.45 7.70 -1.47
N SER A 73 4.61 8.93 -1.98
CA SER A 73 4.38 10.17 -1.21
C SER A 73 3.01 10.18 -0.56
N LYS A 74 1.95 9.88 -1.33
CA LYS A 74 0.59 9.77 -0.81
C LYS A 74 0.47 8.76 0.33
N ARG A 75 1.03 7.54 0.18
CA ARG A 75 0.96 6.50 1.22
C ARG A 75 1.72 6.89 2.47
N LEU A 76 2.85 7.57 2.36
CA LEU A 76 3.57 8.10 3.52
C LEU A 76 2.71 9.07 4.33
N GLY A 77 2.02 10.01 3.67
CA GLY A 77 1.07 10.91 4.32
C GLY A 77 -0.10 10.17 5.00
N MET A 78 -0.68 9.17 4.31
CA MET A 78 -1.77 8.36 4.88
C MET A 78 -1.32 7.57 6.12
N ILE A 79 -0.13 6.95 6.08
CA ILE A 79 0.45 6.23 7.22
C ILE A 79 0.68 7.18 8.40
N ALA A 80 1.27 8.36 8.14
CA ALA A 80 1.49 9.38 9.16
C ALA A 80 0.17 9.84 9.80
N GLN A 81 -0.81 10.21 8.98
CA GLN A 81 -2.11 10.68 9.47
C GLN A 81 -2.89 9.61 10.23
N ALA A 82 -2.99 8.41 9.66
CA ALA A 82 -3.78 7.35 10.27
C ALA A 82 -3.07 6.74 11.48
N GLY A 83 -1.82 6.28 11.30
CA GLY A 83 -1.06 5.52 12.30
C GLY A 83 -0.42 6.41 13.36
N GLN A 84 0.38 7.40 12.94
CA GLN A 84 1.21 8.17 13.88
C GLN A 84 0.46 9.35 14.51
N TYR A 85 -0.59 9.87 13.87
CA TYR A 85 -1.32 11.05 14.37
C TYR A 85 -2.71 10.71 14.91
N ASN A 86 -3.61 10.13 14.11
CA ASN A 86 -5.01 9.94 14.50
C ASN A 86 -5.19 8.78 15.48
N LEU A 87 -4.50 7.66 15.28
CA LEU A 87 -4.62 6.46 16.11
C LEU A 87 -4.31 6.75 17.59
N PRO A 88 -3.13 7.27 17.99
CA PRO A 88 -2.83 7.51 19.39
C PRO A 88 -3.77 8.53 20.03
N ARG A 89 -4.25 9.52 19.27
CA ARG A 89 -5.21 10.52 19.77
C ARG A 89 -6.60 9.93 20.00
N SER A 90 -7.06 9.05 19.11
CA SER A 90 -8.35 8.36 19.27
C SER A 90 -8.31 7.41 20.46
N LEU A 91 -7.24 6.65 20.62
CA LEU A 91 -7.01 5.76 21.76
C LEU A 91 -6.96 6.56 23.08
N LYS A 92 -6.25 7.70 23.10
CA LYS A 92 -6.17 8.57 24.29
C LYS A 92 -7.53 9.13 24.71
N ARG A 93 -8.42 9.44 23.74
CA ARG A 93 -9.79 9.89 24.01
C ARG A 93 -10.73 8.77 24.44
N GLY A 94 -10.31 7.50 24.31
CA GLY A 94 -11.19 6.35 24.50
C GLY A 94 -12.19 6.15 23.36
N ASP A 95 -11.95 6.72 22.19
CA ASP A 95 -12.77 6.57 20.99
C ASP A 95 -12.31 5.35 20.20
N GLY A 96 -12.76 4.17 20.62
CA GLY A 96 -12.38 2.90 20.01
C GLY A 96 -12.83 2.78 18.56
N ALA A 97 -13.96 3.36 18.18
CA ALA A 97 -14.44 3.32 16.79
C ALA A 97 -13.54 4.14 15.86
N ALA A 98 -13.17 5.37 16.24
CA ALA A 98 -12.24 6.19 15.49
C ALA A 98 -10.83 5.56 15.43
N ALA A 99 -10.39 4.94 16.54
CA ALA A 99 -9.13 4.20 16.57
C ALA A 99 -9.15 3.02 15.58
N TRP A 100 -10.24 2.27 15.53
CA TRP A 100 -10.41 1.15 14.59
C TRP A 100 -10.33 1.58 13.12
N LEU A 101 -11.02 2.67 12.77
CA LEU A 101 -10.93 3.25 11.41
C LEU A 101 -9.52 3.72 11.09
N SER A 102 -8.82 4.31 12.06
CA SER A 102 -7.41 4.71 11.90
C SER A 102 -6.48 3.51 11.68
N ILE A 103 -6.68 2.41 12.40
CA ILE A 103 -5.95 1.15 12.19
C ILE A 103 -6.21 0.61 10.79
N HIS A 104 -7.47 0.58 10.34
CA HIS A 104 -7.82 0.09 9.01
C HIS A 104 -7.09 0.88 7.91
N GLU A 105 -7.15 2.20 7.98
CA GLU A 105 -6.48 3.09 7.02
C GLU A 105 -4.96 2.92 7.05
N PHE A 106 -4.36 2.85 8.24
CA PHE A 106 -2.93 2.59 8.42
C PHE A 106 -2.51 1.27 7.77
N VAL A 107 -3.23 0.18 8.05
CA VAL A 107 -2.92 -1.15 7.50
C VAL A 107 -2.99 -1.16 5.98
N ASN A 108 -4.01 -0.52 5.40
CA ASN A 108 -4.16 -0.43 3.96
C ASN A 108 -3.04 0.39 3.32
N ALA A 109 -2.73 1.56 3.88
CA ALA A 109 -1.69 2.44 3.36
C ALA A 109 -0.30 1.80 3.45
N ALA A 110 0.03 1.17 4.60
CA ALA A 110 1.31 0.47 4.78
C ALA A 110 1.45 -0.74 3.85
N SER A 111 0.37 -1.51 3.65
CA SER A 111 0.38 -2.63 2.70
C SER A 111 0.63 -2.17 1.28
N SER A 112 -0.04 -1.11 0.84
CA SER A 112 0.17 -0.50 -0.47
C SER A 112 1.61 -0.01 -0.64
N LEU A 113 2.14 0.70 0.37
CA LEU A 113 3.52 1.20 0.34
C LEU A 113 4.55 0.07 0.15
N VAL A 114 4.37 -1.07 0.82
CA VAL A 114 5.26 -2.23 0.66
C VAL A 114 5.31 -2.69 -0.80
N PHE A 115 4.16 -2.78 -1.50
CA PHE A 115 4.13 -3.16 -2.92
C PHE A 115 4.78 -2.10 -3.81
N LEU A 116 4.53 -0.81 -3.56
CA LEU A 116 5.09 0.30 -4.33
C LEU A 116 6.62 0.39 -4.19
N ILE A 117 7.17 0.17 -2.99
CA ILE A 117 8.61 0.16 -2.74
C ILE A 117 9.27 -1.06 -3.42
N ASN A 118 8.63 -2.23 -3.39
CA ASN A 118 9.11 -3.44 -4.05
C ASN A 118 8.98 -3.42 -5.58
N VAL A 119 8.59 -2.31 -6.15
CA VAL A 119 8.37 -2.04 -7.59
C VAL A 119 7.33 -2.96 -8.21
N PRO A 120 6.16 -2.45 -8.61
CA PRO A 120 5.04 -3.26 -9.12
C PRO A 120 5.37 -4.16 -10.31
N MET A 121 6.33 -3.78 -11.15
CA MET A 121 6.79 -4.61 -12.26
C MET A 121 7.31 -5.98 -11.78
N VAL A 122 7.95 -6.02 -10.61
CA VAL A 122 8.53 -7.24 -10.01
C VAL A 122 7.58 -7.88 -9.01
N ALA A 123 7.09 -7.10 -8.05
CA ALA A 123 6.26 -7.57 -6.93
C ALA A 123 4.78 -7.79 -7.30
N GLY A 124 4.31 -7.17 -8.39
CA GLY A 124 2.91 -7.00 -8.69
C GLY A 124 2.30 -5.84 -7.92
N TYR A 125 0.99 -5.72 -7.96
CA TYR A 125 0.23 -4.70 -7.24
C TYR A 125 -0.46 -5.28 -6.02
N LEU A 126 -0.77 -4.44 -5.03
CA LEU A 126 -1.59 -4.83 -3.88
C LEU A 126 -2.97 -5.28 -4.38
N PRO A 127 -3.38 -6.54 -4.14
CA PRO A 127 -4.69 -7.01 -4.56
C PRO A 127 -5.80 -6.52 -3.63
N TYR A 128 -7.04 -6.75 -4.05
CA TYR A 128 -8.24 -6.50 -3.27
C TYR A 128 -8.15 -7.07 -1.85
N TYR A 129 -8.74 -6.40 -0.86
CA TYR A 129 -8.51 -6.60 0.57
C TYR A 129 -8.55 -8.07 1.05
N LYS A 130 -9.43 -8.91 0.49
CA LYS A 130 -9.52 -10.32 0.89
C LYS A 130 -8.27 -11.15 0.55
N TRP A 131 -7.43 -10.68 -0.36
CA TRP A 131 -6.17 -11.31 -0.75
C TRP A 131 -4.93 -10.56 -0.25
N GLN A 132 -5.12 -9.39 0.35
CA GLN A 132 -4.06 -8.47 0.78
C GLN A 132 -3.01 -9.17 1.63
N PHE A 133 -3.39 -9.79 2.73
CA PHE A 133 -2.43 -10.46 3.62
C PHE A 133 -1.82 -11.74 3.02
N ALA A 134 -2.57 -12.46 2.18
CA ALA A 134 -2.00 -13.59 1.46
C ALA A 134 -0.88 -13.14 0.49
N ALA A 135 -1.09 -12.02 -0.19
CA ALA A 135 -0.12 -11.43 -1.09
C ALA A 135 1.08 -10.84 -0.33
N LEU A 136 0.87 -10.13 0.78
CA LEU A 136 1.94 -9.63 1.64
C LEU A 136 2.82 -10.76 2.18
N ARG A 137 2.23 -11.83 2.72
CA ARG A 137 2.97 -13.01 3.19
C ARG A 137 3.74 -13.71 2.07
N LYS A 138 3.21 -13.71 0.84
CA LYS A 138 3.93 -14.24 -0.33
C LYS A 138 5.12 -13.36 -0.67
N LEU A 139 4.92 -12.05 -0.71
CA LEU A 139 5.98 -11.07 -1.00
C LEU A 139 7.10 -11.13 0.05
N SER A 140 6.76 -11.14 1.35
CA SER A 140 7.72 -11.18 2.46
C SER A 140 8.66 -12.39 2.44
N LYS A 141 8.27 -13.48 1.79
CA LYS A 141 9.08 -14.69 1.61
C LYS A 141 10.01 -14.64 0.40
N SER A 142 9.91 -13.61 -0.43
CA SER A 142 10.83 -13.43 -1.57
C SER A 142 12.23 -13.09 -1.05
N MET A 143 13.25 -13.65 -1.69
CA MET A 143 14.67 -13.41 -1.31
C MET A 143 15.07 -11.93 -1.40
N PHE A 144 14.42 -11.17 -2.27
CA PHE A 144 14.73 -9.76 -2.52
C PHE A 144 13.64 -8.82 -2.00
N ALA A 145 12.75 -9.30 -1.11
CA ALA A 145 11.71 -8.47 -0.57
C ALA A 145 12.28 -7.32 0.27
N LEU A 146 11.85 -6.12 -0.04
CA LEU A 146 12.05 -4.94 0.79
C LEU A 146 10.95 -4.88 1.85
N LEU A 147 11.28 -4.48 3.07
CA LEU A 147 10.35 -4.44 4.21
C LEU A 147 9.67 -5.80 4.51
N PRO A 148 10.41 -6.93 4.57
CA PRO A 148 9.81 -8.26 4.66
C PRO A 148 9.02 -8.48 5.95
N ASP A 149 9.38 -7.79 7.05
CA ASP A 149 8.78 -7.99 8.37
C ASP A 149 7.44 -7.23 8.54
N VAL A 150 7.15 -6.28 7.66
CA VAL A 150 5.93 -5.43 7.76
C VAL A 150 4.66 -6.28 7.69
N ALA A 151 4.64 -7.36 6.91
CA ALA A 151 3.46 -8.25 6.84
C ALA A 151 3.08 -8.82 8.22
N GLU A 152 4.04 -9.33 8.97
CA GLU A 152 3.81 -9.89 10.32
C GLU A 152 3.46 -8.80 11.34
N GLN A 153 4.11 -7.65 11.24
CA GLN A 153 3.84 -6.49 12.10
C GLN A 153 2.41 -5.98 11.91
N LEU A 154 1.93 -5.86 10.66
CA LEU A 154 0.53 -5.49 10.37
C LEU A 154 -0.46 -6.53 10.88
N GLU A 155 -0.16 -7.83 10.76
CA GLU A 155 -0.99 -8.87 11.37
C GLU A 155 -1.02 -8.76 12.89
N SER A 156 0.07 -8.37 13.52
CA SER A 156 0.13 -8.14 14.97
C SER A 156 -0.72 -6.95 15.39
N VAL A 157 -0.71 -5.85 14.62
CA VAL A 157 -1.64 -4.72 14.81
C VAL A 157 -3.08 -5.20 14.75
N MET A 158 -3.44 -6.00 13.74
CA MET A 158 -4.80 -6.53 13.59
C MET A 158 -5.21 -7.42 14.77
N ARG A 159 -4.31 -8.28 15.26
CA ARG A 159 -4.59 -9.13 16.44
C ARG A 159 -4.80 -8.32 17.72
N LEU A 160 -4.09 -7.21 17.90
CA LEU A 160 -4.18 -6.34 19.07
C LEU A 160 -5.34 -5.34 19.02
N SER A 161 -5.94 -5.13 17.85
CA SER A 161 -6.92 -4.06 17.60
C SER A 161 -8.09 -4.07 18.59
N SER A 162 -8.69 -5.24 18.85
CA SER A 162 -9.83 -5.36 19.75
C SER A 162 -9.47 -4.93 21.19
N ALA A 163 -8.32 -5.42 21.68
CA ALA A 163 -7.83 -5.08 23.01
C ALA A 163 -7.46 -3.60 23.15
N ALA A 164 -6.83 -3.03 22.13
CA ALA A 164 -6.43 -1.62 22.14
C ALA A 164 -7.62 -0.67 22.01
N CYS A 165 -8.63 -1.01 21.20
CA CYS A 165 -9.79 -0.15 20.97
C CYS A 165 -10.88 -0.30 22.05
N TYR A 166 -11.07 -1.50 22.61
CA TYR A 166 -12.23 -1.83 23.44
C TYR A 166 -11.89 -2.58 24.74
N GLY A 167 -10.63 -2.81 25.05
CA GLY A 167 -10.21 -3.41 26.33
C GLY A 167 -10.28 -4.93 26.42
N GLY A 168 -10.46 -5.65 25.31
CA GLY A 168 -10.42 -7.13 25.28
C GLY A 168 -11.80 -7.78 25.34
N ALA A 169 -11.87 -9.08 25.68
CA ALA A 169 -13.01 -10.01 25.50
C ALA A 169 -14.31 -9.72 26.26
N GLY A 170 -14.45 -8.59 26.89
CA GLY A 170 -15.72 -8.16 27.49
C GLY A 170 -16.29 -7.01 26.69
N PHE A 171 -17.56 -7.09 26.36
CA PHE A 171 -18.36 -5.89 26.06
C PHE A 171 -18.48 -5.06 27.34
N GLY A 172 -17.31 -4.71 27.93
CA GLY A 172 -17.20 -4.04 29.20
C GLY A 172 -17.68 -2.61 29.10
N GLU A 173 -18.31 -2.15 30.16
CA GLU A 173 -18.72 -0.78 30.34
C GLU A 173 -17.55 0.18 30.05
N GLY A 174 -17.74 1.09 29.10
CA GLY A 174 -16.91 2.26 28.89
C GLY A 174 -15.78 2.16 27.90
N GLY A 175 -15.61 1.03 27.17
CA GLY A 175 -14.83 0.94 25.93
C GLY A 175 -13.40 1.51 25.94
N LYS A 176 -12.75 1.63 27.11
CA LYS A 176 -11.35 2.04 27.18
C LYS A 176 -10.45 0.86 26.82
N GLY A 177 -9.57 1.08 25.85
CA GLY A 177 -8.59 0.09 25.45
C GLY A 177 -7.63 -0.30 26.57
N SER A 178 -7.10 -1.50 26.50
CA SER A 178 -6.05 -2.00 27.37
C SER A 178 -4.74 -1.19 27.17
N ALA A 179 -4.21 -0.56 28.20
CA ALA A 179 -2.98 0.22 28.10
C ALA A 179 -1.81 -0.56 27.50
N PRO A 180 -1.52 -1.83 27.88
CA PRO A 180 -0.47 -2.61 27.24
C PRO A 180 -0.70 -2.85 25.73
N ALA A 181 -1.94 -3.07 25.29
CA ALA A 181 -2.26 -3.26 23.88
C ALA A 181 -2.13 -1.94 23.10
N ILE A 182 -2.50 -0.81 23.70
CA ILE A 182 -2.30 0.52 23.13
C ILE A 182 -0.81 0.81 22.93
N ASP A 183 0.01 0.57 23.95
CA ASP A 183 1.45 0.80 23.87
C ASP A 183 2.11 -0.10 22.82
N GLN A 184 1.69 -1.37 22.74
CA GLN A 184 2.19 -2.29 21.73
C GLN A 184 1.83 -1.85 20.31
N ILE A 185 0.59 -1.46 20.04
CA ILE A 185 0.19 -0.99 18.70
C ILE A 185 0.96 0.27 18.32
N ASN A 186 1.03 1.26 19.21
CA ASN A 186 1.79 2.48 18.93
C ASN A 186 3.27 2.16 18.67
N GLY A 187 3.86 1.26 19.45
CA GLY A 187 5.23 0.80 19.25
C GLY A 187 5.46 0.13 17.89
N ILE A 188 4.51 -0.70 17.44
CA ILE A 188 4.59 -1.35 16.10
C ILE A 188 4.47 -0.30 14.99
N VAL A 189 3.55 0.65 15.12
CA VAL A 189 3.38 1.74 14.13
C VAL A 189 4.67 2.53 13.96
N GLU A 190 5.28 2.97 15.07
CA GLU A 190 6.54 3.72 15.03
C GLU A 190 7.71 2.87 14.52
N HIS A 191 7.73 1.58 14.83
CA HIS A 191 8.74 0.67 14.30
C HIS A 191 8.61 0.50 12.78
N ILE A 192 7.41 0.29 12.26
CA ILE A 192 7.14 0.24 10.81
C ILE A 192 7.58 1.54 10.14
N ALA A 193 7.27 2.69 10.73
CA ALA A 193 7.68 3.99 10.20
C ALA A 193 9.21 4.12 10.12
N ALA A 194 9.91 3.71 11.17
CA ALA A 194 11.38 3.73 11.20
C ALA A 194 12.01 2.80 10.14
N GLU A 195 11.45 1.60 9.93
CA GLU A 195 11.91 0.68 8.88
C GLU A 195 11.65 1.24 7.48
N ILE A 196 10.50 1.89 7.26
CA ILE A 196 10.19 2.58 6.00
C ILE A 196 11.26 3.66 5.72
N VAL A 197 11.59 4.51 6.71
CA VAL A 197 12.62 5.56 6.52
C VAL A 197 13.97 4.96 6.18
N LYS A 198 14.40 3.89 6.86
CA LYS A 198 15.65 3.19 6.53
C LYS A 198 15.66 2.67 5.10
N GLU A 199 14.52 2.13 4.63
CA GLU A 199 14.41 1.63 3.27
C GLU A 199 14.44 2.77 2.25
N LEU A 200 13.73 3.88 2.49
CA LEU A 200 13.79 5.07 1.65
C LEU A 200 15.20 5.64 1.55
N GLN A 201 15.98 5.61 2.65
CA GLN A 201 17.39 6.00 2.64
C GLN A 201 18.25 5.04 1.82
N ARG A 202 18.01 3.73 1.93
CA ARG A 202 18.73 2.70 1.16
C ARG A 202 18.50 2.86 -0.34
N GLU A 203 17.26 3.17 -0.71
CA GLU A 203 16.86 3.44 -2.10
C GLU A 203 17.24 4.85 -2.58
N HIS A 204 17.95 5.63 -1.76
CA HIS A 204 18.36 7.02 -2.05
C HIS A 204 17.20 7.99 -2.32
N LEU A 205 16.01 7.69 -1.80
CA LEU A 205 14.81 8.52 -1.96
C LEU A 205 14.71 9.62 -0.89
N THR A 206 15.48 9.52 0.20
CA THR A 206 15.55 10.53 1.24
C THR A 206 16.92 10.56 1.90
N THR A 207 17.29 11.72 2.44
CA THR A 207 18.45 11.87 3.34
C THR A 207 18.02 12.13 4.78
N SER A 208 16.71 12.32 5.01
CA SER A 208 16.14 12.61 6.32
C SER A 208 16.09 11.36 7.19
N THR A 209 16.30 11.53 8.49
CA THR A 209 16.16 10.48 9.53
C THR A 209 14.84 10.60 10.30
N GLU A 210 14.00 11.58 9.97
CA GLU A 210 12.72 11.81 10.62
C GLU A 210 11.78 10.64 10.41
N THR A 211 11.23 10.11 11.51
CA THR A 211 10.33 8.95 11.47
C THR A 211 8.86 9.32 11.32
N PHE A 212 8.47 10.58 11.50
CA PHE A 212 7.14 11.04 11.16
C PHE A 212 7.02 11.14 9.63
N LEU A 213 6.33 10.20 9.02
CA LEU A 213 6.40 9.95 7.56
C LEU A 213 5.86 11.10 6.70
N GLU A 214 5.05 12.01 7.24
CA GLU A 214 4.65 13.24 6.54
C GLU A 214 5.86 14.08 6.12
N TRP A 215 6.91 14.11 6.94
CA TRP A 215 8.12 14.86 6.64
C TRP A 215 9.01 14.22 5.57
N GLN A 216 8.72 12.97 5.18
CA GLN A 216 9.45 12.30 4.10
C GLN A 216 8.88 12.62 2.72
N ARG A 217 7.63 13.08 2.62
CA ARG A 217 6.94 13.34 1.36
C ARG A 217 7.69 14.29 0.43
N PRO A 218 8.15 15.48 0.89
CA PRO A 218 8.88 16.41 0.01
C PRO A 218 10.12 15.77 -0.63
N TYR A 219 10.85 14.93 0.09
CA TYR A 219 12.03 14.26 -0.46
C TYR A 219 11.65 13.30 -1.59
N ILE A 220 10.55 12.54 -1.44
CA ILE A 220 10.07 11.64 -2.49
C ILE A 220 9.60 12.46 -3.72
N GLU A 221 8.87 13.54 -3.48
CA GLU A 221 8.32 14.40 -4.53
C GLU A 221 9.43 15.12 -5.34
N ASP A 222 10.58 15.37 -4.75
CA ASP A 222 11.76 15.94 -5.43
C ASP A 222 12.35 14.99 -6.47
N HIS A 223 12.10 13.69 -6.38
CA HIS A 223 12.52 12.70 -7.37
C HIS A 223 11.56 12.60 -8.57
N ILE A 224 10.37 13.21 -8.52
CA ILE A 224 9.41 13.24 -9.63
C ILE A 224 9.93 14.14 -10.73
N ALA A 225 10.29 13.56 -11.87
CA ALA A 225 10.84 14.29 -13.01
C ALA A 225 9.80 15.10 -13.79
N SER A 226 8.56 14.61 -13.80
CA SER A 226 7.45 15.28 -14.49
C SER A 226 7.05 16.59 -13.81
N ASN A 227 6.73 17.58 -14.63
CA ASN A 227 6.16 18.84 -14.17
C ASN A 227 4.63 18.83 -14.03
N ASP A 228 3.98 17.68 -14.25
CA ASP A 228 2.53 17.56 -14.12
C ASP A 228 2.11 17.77 -12.65
N PRO A 229 1.31 18.82 -12.34
CA PRO A 229 0.95 19.15 -10.96
C PRO A 229 0.13 18.05 -10.28
N VAL A 230 -0.54 17.16 -11.03
CA VAL A 230 -1.32 16.05 -10.46
C VAL A 230 -0.45 15.11 -9.63
N LEU A 231 0.82 14.94 -9.99
CA LEU A 231 1.76 14.06 -9.31
C LEU A 231 2.25 14.60 -7.95
N LYS A 232 2.12 15.90 -7.71
CA LYS A 232 2.53 16.57 -6.46
C LYS A 232 1.35 17.06 -5.63
N SER A 233 0.12 16.70 -6.01
CA SER A 233 -1.12 17.12 -5.35
C SER A 233 -1.88 15.98 -4.65
N LEU A 234 -1.30 14.78 -4.55
CA LEU A 234 -1.96 13.57 -4.02
C LEU A 234 -2.02 13.50 -2.48
#